data_8423503d2b72df0e0a11a7f4d4c06ddd
#
_entry.id   8423503d2b72df0e0a11a7f4d4c06ddd
#
_cell.length_a   1.000
_cell.length_b   1.000
_cell.length_c   1.000
_cell.angle_alpha   90.00
_cell.angle_beta   90.00
_cell.angle_gamma   90.00
#
_symmetry.space_group_name_H-M   'P 1'
#
loop_
_entity.id
_entity.type
_entity.pdbx_description
1 polymer ?
#
loop_
_entity_poly.entity_id
_entity_poly.type
_entity_poly.pdbx_seq_one_letter_code
_entity_poly.pdbx_strand_id
1 'polypeptide(L)'
;MAEHGYEATTMAEIASRAGAKIGSLYRFFPNKEAVGEALLQQHMAIVHDEYEALERRAADLSPEQLADILIDLLAVLYPRVKSLPALMEAHTDRTEIRDRSRQQALVGISAALRVCAPGLDEQTAGDIAAVVLNNMKVMLGMTLKDAPTTPGAPDELRRMNRLYLCARLTPCRGTRAGHVSGDSY
;
A
#
# COMPACT_ATOMS: atom_id res chain seq x y z
N MET A 1 9.10 6.94 -19.30
CA MET A 1 8.81 7.61 -18.02
C MET A 1 9.54 6.95 -16.85
N ALA A 2 9.41 5.66 -16.61
CA ALA A 2 10.07 4.99 -15.47
C ALA A 2 11.62 4.96 -15.53
N GLU A 3 12.24 5.04 -16.71
CA GLU A 3 13.70 4.95 -16.86
C GLU A 3 14.40 6.31 -16.94
N HIS A 4 13.76 7.31 -17.57
CA HIS A 4 14.36 8.63 -17.80
C HIS A 4 13.60 9.76 -17.10
N GLY A 5 12.61 9.42 -16.29
CA GLY A 5 11.73 10.38 -15.64
C GLY A 5 10.63 10.91 -16.57
N TYR A 6 9.66 11.59 -15.98
CA TYR A 6 8.52 12.15 -16.73
C TYR A 6 8.96 13.31 -17.64
N GLU A 7 9.79 14.23 -17.13
CA GLU A 7 10.18 15.45 -17.85
C GLU A 7 10.94 15.15 -19.14
N ALA A 8 11.87 14.21 -19.11
CA ALA A 8 12.70 13.84 -20.26
C ALA A 8 11.96 12.99 -21.30
N THR A 9 10.77 12.46 -20.99
CA THR A 9 10.00 11.60 -21.90
C THR A 9 9.20 12.44 -22.90
N THR A 10 9.27 12.10 -24.20
CA THR A 10 8.57 12.77 -25.30
C THR A 10 7.42 11.93 -25.86
N MET A 11 6.43 12.56 -26.52
CA MET A 11 5.34 11.85 -27.22
C MET A 11 5.85 10.90 -28.30
N ALA A 12 6.94 11.26 -28.97
CA ALA A 12 7.57 10.40 -29.98
C ALA A 12 8.15 9.11 -29.38
N GLU A 13 8.83 9.21 -28.23
CA GLU A 13 9.33 8.04 -27.51
C GLU A 13 8.21 7.16 -26.96
N ILE A 14 7.13 7.77 -26.44
CA ILE A 14 5.95 7.03 -25.97
C ILE A 14 5.35 6.22 -27.15
N ALA A 15 5.12 6.87 -28.29
CA ALA A 15 4.59 6.20 -29.47
C ALA A 15 5.52 5.07 -29.95
N SER A 16 6.82 5.32 -30.02
CA SER A 16 7.82 4.32 -30.44
C SER A 16 7.83 3.10 -29.50
N ARG A 17 7.85 3.30 -28.18
CA ARG A 17 7.83 2.21 -27.19
C ARG A 17 6.52 1.44 -27.17
N ALA A 18 5.40 2.10 -27.47
CA ALA A 18 4.08 1.49 -27.59
C ALA A 18 3.87 0.76 -28.95
N GLY A 19 4.83 0.82 -29.88
CA GLY A 19 4.65 0.31 -31.22
C GLY A 19 3.56 1.02 -32.02
N ALA A 20 3.20 2.25 -31.64
CA ALA A 20 2.11 3.01 -32.22
C ALA A 20 2.63 4.13 -33.14
N LYS A 21 1.82 4.50 -34.14
CA LYS A 21 2.10 5.69 -34.96
C LYS A 21 1.82 6.93 -34.11
N ILE A 22 2.72 7.92 -34.17
CA ILE A 22 2.60 9.17 -33.38
C ILE A 22 1.26 9.88 -33.63
N GLY A 23 0.76 9.90 -34.87
CA GLY A 23 -0.55 10.47 -35.19
C GLY A 23 -1.73 9.75 -34.52
N SER A 24 -1.61 8.42 -34.29
CA SER A 24 -2.59 7.68 -33.53
C SER A 24 -2.55 8.05 -32.05
N LEU A 25 -1.36 8.26 -31.48
CA LEU A 25 -1.21 8.67 -30.10
C LEU A 25 -1.87 10.03 -29.85
N TYR A 26 -1.61 11.03 -30.70
CA TYR A 26 -2.22 12.38 -30.61
C TYR A 26 -3.75 12.38 -30.76
N ARG A 27 -4.33 11.37 -31.40
CA ARG A 27 -5.79 11.24 -31.49
C ARG A 27 -6.43 10.89 -30.14
N PHE A 28 -5.73 10.18 -29.26
CA PHE A 28 -6.23 9.78 -27.94
C PHE A 28 -5.72 10.69 -26.83
N PHE A 29 -4.50 11.20 -26.96
CA PHE A 29 -3.83 12.02 -25.97
C PHE A 29 -3.27 13.27 -26.63
N PRO A 30 -3.88 14.44 -26.38
CA PRO A 30 -3.47 15.69 -27.06
C PRO A 30 -2.06 16.15 -26.70
N ASN A 31 -1.56 15.75 -25.54
CA ASN A 31 -0.24 16.12 -25.02
C ASN A 31 0.32 15.03 -24.07
N LYS A 32 1.53 15.24 -23.56
CA LYS A 32 2.21 14.36 -22.61
C LYS A 32 1.49 14.32 -21.25
N GLU A 33 0.94 15.42 -20.85
CA GLU A 33 0.18 15.59 -19.61
C GLU A 33 -1.05 14.65 -19.58
N ALA A 34 -1.81 14.60 -20.69
CA ALA A 34 -2.95 13.69 -20.82
C ALA A 34 -2.54 12.21 -20.74
N VAL A 35 -1.36 11.82 -21.28
CA VAL A 35 -0.82 10.47 -21.12
C VAL A 35 -0.43 10.23 -19.66
N GLY A 36 0.22 11.20 -19.02
CA GLY A 36 0.62 11.13 -17.62
C GLY A 36 -0.57 10.94 -16.69
N GLU A 37 -1.63 11.71 -16.90
CA GLU A 37 -2.88 11.62 -16.13
C GLU A 37 -3.56 10.25 -16.30
N ALA A 38 -3.70 9.75 -17.52
CA ALA A 38 -4.28 8.44 -17.77
C ALA A 38 -3.46 7.31 -17.11
N LEU A 39 -2.13 7.42 -17.15
CA LEU A 39 -1.24 6.43 -16.51
C LEU A 39 -1.31 6.54 -14.99
N LEU A 40 -1.41 7.74 -14.42
CA LEU A 40 -1.60 7.97 -12.99
C LEU A 40 -2.89 7.30 -12.51
N GLN A 41 -4.01 7.56 -13.21
CA GLN A 41 -5.31 6.95 -12.89
C GLN A 41 -5.26 5.43 -12.99
N GLN A 42 -4.61 4.87 -14.01
CA GLN A 42 -4.42 3.42 -14.15
C GLN A 42 -3.62 2.83 -12.98
N HIS A 43 -2.54 3.48 -12.56
CA HIS A 43 -1.74 3.01 -11.42
C HIS A 43 -2.52 3.09 -10.10
N MET A 44 -3.29 4.15 -9.90
CA MET A 44 -4.15 4.29 -8.72
C MET A 44 -5.22 3.20 -8.68
N ALA A 45 -5.82 2.86 -9.82
CA ALA A 45 -6.77 1.76 -9.92
C ALA A 45 -6.12 0.40 -9.57
N ILE A 46 -4.92 0.12 -10.09
CA ILE A 46 -4.17 -1.11 -9.74
C ILE A 46 -3.97 -1.22 -8.22
N VAL A 47 -3.57 -0.15 -7.56
CA VAL A 47 -3.36 -0.13 -6.11
C VAL A 47 -4.68 -0.33 -5.37
N HIS A 48 -5.76 0.31 -5.85
CA HIS A 48 -7.09 0.15 -5.28
C HIS A 48 -7.59 -1.30 -5.34
N ASP A 49 -7.53 -1.91 -6.52
CA ASP A 49 -7.98 -3.28 -6.76
C ASP A 49 -7.25 -4.29 -5.85
N GLU A 50 -5.97 -4.06 -5.55
CA GLU A 50 -5.20 -4.92 -4.65
C GLU A 50 -5.65 -4.77 -3.18
N TYR A 51 -5.99 -3.56 -2.72
CA TYR A 51 -6.57 -3.39 -1.38
C TYR A 51 -7.95 -4.03 -1.28
N GLU A 52 -8.82 -3.88 -2.28
CA GLU A 52 -10.12 -4.57 -2.31
C GLU A 52 -9.96 -6.10 -2.35
N ALA A 53 -9.00 -6.61 -3.13
CA ALA A 53 -8.72 -8.04 -3.19
C ALA A 53 -8.23 -8.56 -1.83
N LEU A 54 -7.42 -7.78 -1.12
CA LEU A 54 -6.96 -8.12 0.22
C LEU A 54 -8.12 -8.13 1.22
N GLU A 55 -8.98 -7.10 1.20
CA GLU A 55 -10.17 -7.04 2.06
C GLU A 55 -11.06 -8.27 1.88
N ARG A 56 -11.40 -8.63 0.64
CA ARG A 56 -12.26 -9.79 0.33
C ARG A 56 -11.76 -11.12 0.89
N ARG A 57 -10.44 -11.30 1.00
CA ARG A 57 -9.81 -12.53 1.51
C ARG A 57 -9.37 -12.45 2.98
N ALA A 58 -9.45 -11.27 3.59
CA ALA A 58 -8.92 -11.03 4.94
C ALA A 58 -9.62 -11.86 6.03
N ALA A 59 -10.89 -12.27 5.80
CA ALA A 59 -11.62 -13.15 6.72
C ALA A 59 -10.98 -14.54 6.88
N ASP A 60 -10.30 -15.01 5.84
CA ASP A 60 -9.67 -16.34 5.80
C ASP A 60 -8.19 -16.30 6.22
N LEU A 61 -7.66 -15.12 6.54
CA LEU A 61 -6.27 -14.93 6.92
C LEU A 61 -6.09 -14.91 8.44
N SER A 62 -5.02 -15.54 8.92
CA SER A 62 -4.57 -15.30 10.29
C SER A 62 -3.93 -13.91 10.40
N PRO A 63 -3.84 -13.33 11.61
CA PRO A 63 -3.13 -12.07 11.84
C PRO A 63 -1.69 -12.08 11.31
N GLU A 64 -0.99 -13.21 11.42
CA GLU A 64 0.37 -13.41 10.91
C GLU A 64 0.41 -13.31 9.38
N GLN A 65 -0.51 -14.02 8.72
CA GLN A 65 -0.61 -14.01 7.26
C GLN A 65 -0.96 -12.62 6.72
N LEU A 66 -1.90 -11.93 7.35
CA LEU A 66 -2.24 -10.56 6.99
C LEU A 66 -1.06 -9.61 7.19
N ALA A 67 -0.30 -9.77 8.28
CA ALA A 67 0.89 -8.97 8.54
C ALA A 67 1.96 -9.13 7.45
N ASP A 68 2.22 -10.37 7.03
CA ASP A 68 3.21 -10.67 5.98
C ASP A 68 2.77 -10.11 4.61
N ILE A 69 1.50 -10.26 4.27
CA ILE A 69 0.96 -9.72 3.03
C ILE A 69 1.05 -8.18 3.01
N LEU A 70 0.62 -7.54 4.08
CA LEU A 70 0.62 -6.08 4.17
C LEU A 70 2.04 -5.52 4.06
N ILE A 71 3.00 -6.06 4.82
CA ILE A 71 4.35 -5.47 4.84
C ILE A 71 5.03 -5.52 3.47
N ASP A 72 4.78 -6.56 2.68
CA ASP A 72 5.39 -6.75 1.36
C ASP A 72 4.56 -6.17 0.21
N LEU A 73 3.32 -5.75 0.44
CA LEU A 73 2.37 -5.37 -0.61
C LEU A 73 2.92 -4.30 -1.57
N LEU A 74 3.51 -3.22 -1.04
CA LEU A 74 4.06 -2.16 -1.90
C LEU A 74 5.28 -2.64 -2.70
N ALA A 75 6.11 -3.51 -2.13
CA ALA A 75 7.27 -4.07 -2.82
C ALA A 75 6.83 -5.00 -3.95
N VAL A 76 5.78 -5.80 -3.73
CA VAL A 76 5.17 -6.68 -4.76
C VAL A 76 4.50 -5.87 -5.86
N LEU A 77 3.84 -4.76 -5.52
CA LEU A 77 3.16 -3.90 -6.51
C LEU A 77 4.13 -3.00 -7.29
N TYR A 78 5.28 -2.66 -6.72
CA TYR A 78 6.20 -1.68 -7.30
C TYR A 78 6.54 -1.93 -8.77
N PRO A 79 6.84 -3.16 -9.25
CA PRO A 79 7.13 -3.40 -10.66
C PRO A 79 5.99 -2.98 -11.61
N ARG A 80 4.73 -3.08 -11.16
CA ARG A 80 3.53 -2.72 -11.94
C ARG A 80 3.26 -1.22 -11.97
N VAL A 81 3.70 -0.49 -10.92
CA VAL A 81 3.43 0.93 -10.73
C VAL A 81 4.71 1.77 -10.58
N LYS A 82 5.85 1.30 -11.09
CA LYS A 82 7.17 1.91 -10.87
C LYS A 82 7.30 3.36 -11.34
N SER A 83 6.44 3.82 -12.28
CA SER A 83 6.40 5.21 -12.72
C SER A 83 5.49 6.10 -11.86
N LEU A 84 4.70 5.53 -10.94
CA LEU A 84 3.76 6.27 -10.10
C LEU A 84 4.43 7.39 -9.30
N PRO A 85 5.56 7.19 -8.60
CA PRO A 85 6.22 8.26 -7.86
C PRO A 85 6.61 9.45 -8.76
N ALA A 86 7.19 9.18 -9.92
CA ALA A 86 7.60 10.22 -10.86
C ALA A 86 6.39 10.98 -11.46
N LEU A 87 5.28 10.29 -11.72
CA LEU A 87 4.04 10.92 -12.19
C LEU A 87 3.43 11.81 -11.11
N MET A 88 3.40 11.35 -9.87
CA MET A 88 2.89 12.13 -8.73
C MET A 88 3.72 13.40 -8.47
N GLU A 89 5.07 13.32 -8.61
CA GLU A 89 5.95 14.48 -8.46
C GLU A 89 5.79 15.50 -9.59
N ALA A 90 5.55 15.04 -10.81
CA ALA A 90 5.40 15.91 -11.99
C ALA A 90 4.01 16.55 -12.08
N HIS A 91 3.04 16.10 -11.30
CA HIS A 91 1.68 16.64 -11.34
C HIS A 91 1.58 17.99 -10.63
N THR A 92 0.80 18.92 -11.19
CA THR A 92 0.59 20.26 -10.62
C THR A 92 0.01 20.17 -9.20
N ASP A 93 -0.97 19.28 -8.99
CA ASP A 93 -1.67 19.08 -7.71
C ASP A 93 -1.08 17.88 -6.92
N ARG A 94 0.24 17.77 -6.94
CA ARG A 94 0.97 16.63 -6.33
C ARG A 94 0.62 16.37 -4.85
N THR A 95 0.33 17.42 -4.09
CA THR A 95 -0.05 17.29 -2.67
C THR A 95 -1.41 16.62 -2.54
N GLU A 96 -2.41 17.07 -3.30
CA GLU A 96 -3.75 16.47 -3.29
C GLU A 96 -3.72 15.00 -3.74
N ILE A 97 -2.96 14.68 -4.78
CA ILE A 97 -2.81 13.29 -5.25
C ILE A 97 -2.16 12.41 -4.19
N ARG A 98 -1.12 12.90 -3.51
CA ARG A 98 -0.46 12.18 -2.42
C ARG A 98 -1.41 11.95 -1.26
N ASP A 99 -2.19 12.94 -0.87
CA ASP A 99 -3.15 12.86 0.22
C ASP A 99 -4.28 11.88 -0.13
N ARG A 100 -4.81 11.92 -1.35
CA ARG A 100 -5.80 10.98 -1.86
C ARG A 100 -5.26 9.54 -1.87
N SER A 101 -4.05 9.35 -2.39
CA SER A 101 -3.38 8.03 -2.41
C SER A 101 -3.14 7.50 -0.99
N ARG A 102 -2.71 8.37 -0.07
CA ARG A 102 -2.53 8.01 1.33
C ARG A 102 -3.87 7.60 1.97
N GLN A 103 -4.91 8.42 1.77
CA GLN A 103 -6.23 8.14 2.32
C GLN A 103 -6.81 6.82 1.79
N GLN A 104 -6.69 6.57 0.51
CA GLN A 104 -7.10 5.30 -0.10
C GLN A 104 -6.39 4.09 0.53
N ALA A 105 -5.09 4.18 0.74
CA ALA A 105 -4.32 3.14 1.40
C ALA A 105 -4.76 2.92 2.85
N LEU A 106 -4.99 3.99 3.62
CA LEU A 106 -5.46 3.90 5.00
C LEU A 106 -6.83 3.21 5.09
N VAL A 107 -7.76 3.58 4.20
CA VAL A 107 -9.09 2.96 4.13
C VAL A 107 -8.97 1.47 3.80
N GLY A 108 -8.22 1.10 2.77
CA GLY A 108 -8.07 -0.30 2.36
C GLY A 108 -7.39 -1.17 3.41
N ILE A 109 -6.33 -0.67 4.06
CA ILE A 109 -5.65 -1.39 5.15
C ILE A 109 -6.59 -1.54 6.35
N SER A 110 -7.28 -0.46 6.78
CA SER A 110 -8.22 -0.48 7.90
C SER A 110 -9.35 -1.47 7.65
N ALA A 111 -9.90 -1.51 6.44
CA ALA A 111 -10.95 -2.47 6.05
C ALA A 111 -10.47 -3.92 6.20
N ALA A 112 -9.30 -4.25 5.65
CA ALA A 112 -8.71 -5.59 5.77
C ALA A 112 -8.45 -5.98 7.24
N LEU A 113 -7.96 -5.05 8.08
CA LEU A 113 -7.75 -5.29 9.51
C LEU A 113 -9.06 -5.61 10.23
N ARG A 114 -10.13 -4.88 9.95
CA ARG A 114 -11.46 -5.09 10.58
C ARG A 114 -12.14 -6.37 10.09
N VAL A 115 -11.91 -6.77 8.86
CA VAL A 115 -12.40 -8.06 8.33
C VAL A 115 -11.66 -9.22 9.00
N CYS A 116 -10.34 -9.12 9.17
CA CYS A 116 -9.53 -10.13 9.88
C CYS A 116 -9.84 -10.18 11.38
N ALA A 117 -10.16 -9.05 12.00
CA ALA A 117 -10.47 -8.91 13.43
C ALA A 117 -11.76 -8.10 13.64
N PRO A 118 -12.96 -8.74 13.56
CA PRO A 118 -14.26 -8.03 13.61
C PRO A 118 -14.53 -7.26 14.91
N GLY A 119 -13.78 -7.54 15.99
CA GLY A 119 -13.87 -6.79 17.25
C GLY A 119 -13.06 -5.49 17.27
N LEU A 120 -12.32 -5.18 16.21
CA LEU A 120 -11.50 -3.97 16.14
C LEU A 120 -12.38 -2.77 15.76
N ASP A 121 -12.39 -1.73 16.60
CA ASP A 121 -13.10 -0.50 16.31
C ASP A 121 -12.41 0.31 15.18
N GLU A 122 -13.17 1.20 14.56
CA GLU A 122 -12.74 1.95 13.38
C GLU A 122 -11.56 2.88 13.66
N GLN A 123 -11.57 3.57 14.79
CA GLN A 123 -10.48 4.48 15.17
C GLN A 123 -9.17 3.71 15.37
N THR A 124 -9.21 2.64 16.15
CA THR A 124 -8.04 1.77 16.39
C THR A 124 -7.54 1.14 15.08
N ALA A 125 -8.45 0.70 14.19
CA ALA A 125 -8.06 0.16 12.89
C ALA A 125 -7.35 1.21 12.03
N GLY A 126 -7.82 2.47 12.04
CA GLY A 126 -7.20 3.59 11.36
C GLY A 126 -5.80 3.91 11.89
N ASP A 127 -5.62 3.90 13.22
CA ASP A 127 -4.32 4.14 13.85
C ASP A 127 -3.31 3.04 13.50
N ILE A 128 -3.75 1.78 13.55
CA ILE A 128 -2.92 0.64 13.12
C ILE A 128 -2.57 0.75 11.63
N ALA A 129 -3.55 1.08 10.78
CA ALA A 129 -3.35 1.24 9.34
C ALA A 129 -2.29 2.31 9.03
N ALA A 130 -2.28 3.42 9.78
CA ALA A 130 -1.29 4.48 9.62
C ALA A 130 0.15 4.00 9.95
N VAL A 131 0.31 3.23 11.01
CA VAL A 131 1.61 2.62 11.39
C VAL A 131 2.04 1.62 10.32
N VAL A 132 1.15 0.71 9.92
CA VAL A 132 1.43 -0.33 8.91
C VAL A 132 1.80 0.29 7.58
N LEU A 133 1.07 1.31 7.10
CA LEU A 133 1.37 2.00 5.83
C LEU A 133 2.78 2.62 5.85
N ASN A 134 3.21 3.19 6.96
CA ASN A 134 4.57 3.72 7.07
C ASN A 134 5.62 2.59 7.04
N ASN A 135 5.37 1.48 7.72
CA ASN A 135 6.25 0.30 7.67
C ASN A 135 6.34 -0.28 6.26
N MET A 136 5.23 -0.35 5.52
CA MET A 136 5.20 -0.78 4.11
C MET A 136 6.07 0.12 3.22
N LYS A 137 6.04 1.44 3.42
CA LYS A 137 6.89 2.39 2.68
C LYS A 137 8.37 2.20 3.02
N VAL A 138 8.68 1.97 4.30
CA VAL A 138 10.05 1.67 4.74
C VAL A 138 10.52 0.35 4.12
N MET A 139 9.69 -0.70 4.13
CA MET A 139 9.99 -1.98 3.50
C MET A 139 10.27 -1.82 2.00
N LEU A 140 9.41 -1.11 1.27
CA LEU A 140 9.65 -0.80 -0.14
C LEU A 140 11.02 -0.11 -0.32
N GLY A 141 11.32 0.91 0.48
CA GLY A 141 12.62 1.60 0.44
C GLY A 141 13.80 0.68 0.68
N MET A 142 13.69 -0.29 1.60
CA MET A 142 14.74 -1.26 1.89
C MET A 142 14.95 -2.31 0.78
N THR A 143 13.93 -2.58 -0.04
CA THR A 143 13.97 -3.60 -1.11
C THR A 143 14.36 -3.03 -2.47
N LEU A 144 14.40 -1.70 -2.63
CA LEU A 144 14.85 -1.07 -3.86
C LEU A 144 16.37 -1.26 -4.03
N LYS A 145 16.78 -1.37 -5.29
CA LYS A 145 18.20 -1.43 -5.66
C LYS A 145 18.91 -0.17 -5.12
N ASP A 146 20.08 -0.36 -4.57
CA ASP A 146 20.91 0.72 -3.98
C ASP A 146 20.33 1.34 -2.67
N ALA A 147 19.37 0.67 -2.02
CA ALA A 147 18.87 1.10 -0.73
C ALA A 147 19.98 1.06 0.36
N PRO A 148 20.16 2.14 1.14
CA PRO A 148 21.13 2.16 2.23
C PRO A 148 20.60 1.37 3.43
N THR A 149 20.71 0.04 3.40
CA THR A 149 20.22 -0.83 4.47
C THR A 149 21.18 -1.99 4.73
N THR A 150 21.08 -2.60 5.89
CA THR A 150 21.79 -3.86 6.19
C THR A 150 20.96 -5.06 5.65
N PRO A 151 21.63 -6.17 5.26
CA PRO A 151 20.91 -7.31 4.65
C PRO A 151 19.79 -7.91 5.51
N GLY A 152 19.90 -7.86 6.83
CA GLY A 152 18.89 -8.41 7.75
C GLY A 152 17.76 -7.45 8.12
N ALA A 153 17.85 -6.16 7.80
CA ALA A 153 16.88 -5.16 8.23
C ALA A 153 15.47 -5.40 7.68
N PRO A 154 15.26 -5.84 6.42
CA PRO A 154 13.93 -6.20 5.92
C PRO A 154 13.27 -7.32 6.72
N ASP A 155 14.03 -8.34 7.14
CA ASP A 155 13.49 -9.47 7.92
C ASP A 155 13.11 -9.05 9.35
N GLU A 156 13.91 -8.17 9.97
CA GLU A 156 13.54 -7.60 11.27
C GLU A 156 12.30 -6.71 11.19
N LEU A 157 12.14 -5.94 10.10
CA LEU A 157 10.92 -5.14 9.90
C LEU A 157 9.68 -6.04 9.70
N ARG A 158 9.79 -7.14 8.94
CA ARG A 158 8.70 -8.14 8.84
C ARG A 158 8.36 -8.73 10.19
N ARG A 159 9.37 -9.14 10.95
CA ARG A 159 9.19 -9.71 12.28
C ARG A 159 8.50 -8.74 13.23
N MET A 160 8.95 -7.49 13.25
CA MET A 160 8.34 -6.43 14.06
C MET A 160 6.87 -6.22 13.68
N ASN A 161 6.57 -6.10 12.38
CA ASN A 161 5.21 -5.88 11.88
C ASN A 161 4.29 -7.06 12.24
N ARG A 162 4.78 -8.31 12.10
CA ARG A 162 4.05 -9.52 12.49
C ARG A 162 3.73 -9.53 13.99
N LEU A 163 4.72 -9.30 14.85
CA LEU A 163 4.53 -9.25 16.30
C LEU A 163 3.52 -8.18 16.71
N TYR A 164 3.62 -6.99 16.10
CA TYR A 164 2.70 -5.89 16.35
C TYR A 164 1.26 -6.25 15.97
N LEU A 165 1.03 -6.72 14.74
CA LEU A 165 -0.32 -7.04 14.27
C LEU A 165 -0.92 -8.23 15.02
N CYS A 166 -0.16 -9.28 15.32
CA CYS A 166 -0.64 -10.39 16.15
C CYS A 166 -1.11 -9.91 17.52
N ALA A 167 -0.34 -9.04 18.17
CA ALA A 167 -0.72 -8.48 19.47
C ALA A 167 -1.96 -7.57 19.41
N ARG A 168 -2.20 -6.92 18.27
CA ARG A 168 -3.33 -5.98 18.09
C ARG A 168 -4.62 -6.65 17.60
N LEU A 169 -4.50 -7.70 16.77
CA LEU A 169 -5.64 -8.36 16.12
C LEU A 169 -6.13 -9.61 16.85
N THR A 170 -5.30 -10.20 17.74
CA THR A 170 -5.73 -11.33 18.56
C THR A 170 -6.53 -10.78 19.75
N PRO A 171 -7.80 -11.22 19.95
CA PRO A 171 -8.56 -10.78 21.12
C PRO A 171 -7.79 -11.15 22.39
N CYS A 172 -7.60 -10.19 23.29
CA CYS A 172 -7.10 -10.49 24.62
C CYS A 172 -7.97 -11.59 25.22
N ARG A 173 -7.43 -12.78 25.47
CA ARG A 173 -8.09 -13.76 26.34
C ARG A 173 -8.31 -13.05 27.66
N GLY A 174 -9.58 -12.67 27.90
CA GLY A 174 -9.98 -12.01 29.14
C GLY A 174 -9.42 -12.80 30.31
N THR A 175 -8.66 -12.13 31.15
CA THR A 175 -8.33 -12.60 32.50
C THR A 175 -9.68 -12.95 33.14
N ARG A 176 -9.97 -14.24 33.29
CA ARG A 176 -11.10 -14.70 34.09
C ARG A 176 -10.87 -14.04 35.49
N ALA A 177 -11.64 -13.00 35.75
CA ALA A 177 -11.76 -12.52 37.11
C ALA A 177 -12.20 -13.73 37.95
N GLY A 178 -11.29 -14.25 38.75
CA GLY A 178 -11.58 -15.29 39.74
C GLY A 178 -12.69 -14.82 40.60
N HIS A 179 -13.83 -15.45 40.50
CA HIS A 179 -14.94 -15.33 41.44
C HIS A 179 -14.42 -15.91 42.75
N VAL A 180 -13.93 -15.05 43.63
CA VAL A 180 -13.66 -15.41 45.00
C VAL A 180 -15.02 -15.48 45.69
N SER A 181 -15.54 -16.69 45.79
CA SER A 181 -16.65 -17.01 46.70
C SER A 181 -16.16 -16.74 48.15
N GLY A 182 -16.61 -15.65 48.71
CA GLY A 182 -16.51 -15.44 50.12
C GLY A 182 -17.56 -16.29 50.82
N ASP A 183 -17.15 -17.44 51.36
CA ASP A 183 -17.95 -18.16 52.33
C ASP A 183 -17.82 -17.46 53.66
N SER A 184 -18.99 -17.24 54.23
CA SER A 184 -19.24 -16.70 55.58
C SER A 184 -18.69 -17.62 56.67
N TYR A 185 -18.12 -17.03 57.70
CA TYR A 185 -18.35 -17.34 59.11
C TYR A 185 -18.23 -16.09 59.94
#